data_305ec7ab67390fab31f135d5c715f6b6
#
_entry.id   305ec7ab67390fab31f135d5c715f6b6
#
_cell.length_a   1.000
_cell.length_b   1.000
_cell.length_c   1.000
_cell.angle_alpha   90.00
_cell.angle_beta   90.00
_cell.angle_gamma   90.00
#
_symmetry.space_group_name_H-M   'P 1'
#
loop_
_entity.id
_entity.type
_entity.pdbx_description
1 polymer ?
#
loop_
_entity_poly.entity_id
_entity_poly.type
_entity_poly.pdbx_seq_one_letter_code
_entity_poly.pdbx_strand_id
1 'polypeptide(L)'
;IVFLASNLGAAETFAEETAQLLTLLNAAQPVARTLTEADAAVPAFEADCDLLGVLSLLRHGNHDAKRPLLIACTPGSLTRRSPAPEATAKAEIIVRKGEKLALQDFAKRLAEDFGYAHEALCEQPGEYALRGGILDVYPLNAQMPVRIDLFGDTVESLRPFDPATQRSEGEVDGLVICAPRDDSGSALEAPFFRHLPPDA
;
A
#
# COMPACT_ATOMS: atom_id res chain seq x y z
N ILE A 1 -1.41 17.23 -0.30
CA ILE A 1 -0.70 18.04 -1.30
C ILE A 1 -0.39 17.16 -2.49
N VAL A 2 -0.76 17.62 -3.69
CA VAL A 2 -0.40 16.97 -4.96
C VAL A 2 0.59 17.86 -5.68
N PHE A 3 1.74 17.30 -6.06
CA PHE A 3 2.76 17.99 -6.84
C PHE A 3 2.81 17.40 -8.26
N LEU A 4 2.64 18.24 -9.25
CA LEU A 4 2.63 17.84 -10.66
C LEU A 4 3.98 18.18 -11.29
N ALA A 5 4.72 17.15 -11.69
CA ALA A 5 6.02 17.25 -12.33
C ALA A 5 5.95 17.02 -13.84
N SER A 6 6.96 17.49 -14.57
CA SER A 6 7.05 17.27 -16.02
C SER A 6 7.41 15.83 -16.41
N ASN A 7 8.07 15.10 -15.51
CA ASN A 7 8.47 13.70 -15.69
C ASN A 7 8.68 13.03 -14.33
N LEU A 8 8.85 11.69 -14.33
CA LEU A 8 8.98 10.89 -13.12
C LEU A 8 10.20 11.30 -12.29
N GLY A 9 11.38 11.45 -12.89
CA GLY A 9 12.60 11.84 -12.17
C GLY A 9 12.46 13.20 -11.45
N ALA A 10 11.74 14.17 -12.04
CA ALA A 10 11.44 15.44 -11.37
C ALA A 10 10.45 15.26 -10.21
N ALA A 11 9.51 14.32 -10.31
CA ALA A 11 8.58 14.01 -9.23
C ALA A 11 9.32 13.38 -8.04
N GLU A 12 10.18 12.40 -8.29
CA GLU A 12 11.01 11.73 -7.28
C GLU A 12 11.95 12.72 -6.59
N THR A 13 12.70 13.47 -7.37
CA THR A 13 13.63 14.50 -6.84
C THR A 13 12.90 15.50 -5.93
N PHE A 14 11.72 15.98 -6.34
CA PHE A 14 10.93 16.90 -5.52
C PHE A 14 10.49 16.26 -4.21
N ALA A 15 10.04 15.01 -4.23
CA ALA A 15 9.61 14.29 -3.03
C ALA A 15 10.78 14.12 -2.04
N GLU A 16 11.96 13.73 -2.53
CA GLU A 16 13.16 13.56 -1.73
C GLU A 16 13.67 14.87 -1.14
N GLU A 17 13.82 15.92 -1.96
CA GLU A 17 14.29 17.24 -1.53
C GLU A 17 13.34 17.87 -0.51
N THR A 18 12.02 17.70 -0.71
CA THR A 18 11.02 18.18 0.24
C THR A 18 11.16 17.47 1.58
N ALA A 19 11.33 16.14 1.60
CA ALA A 19 11.54 15.40 2.83
C ALA A 19 12.83 15.84 3.55
N GLN A 20 13.94 16.03 2.82
CA GLN A 20 15.20 16.50 3.38
C GLN A 20 15.08 17.91 3.97
N LEU A 21 14.45 18.84 3.24
CA LEU A 21 14.24 20.21 3.71
C LEU A 21 13.41 20.27 5.00
N LEU A 22 12.33 19.49 5.06
CA LEU A 22 11.50 19.43 6.27
C LEU A 22 12.24 18.81 7.45
N THR A 23 13.15 17.85 7.21
CA THR A 23 14.06 17.34 8.25
C THR A 23 14.95 18.45 8.81
N LEU A 24 15.57 19.24 7.94
CA LEU A 24 16.44 20.35 8.35
C LEU A 24 15.69 21.44 9.13
N LEU A 25 14.42 21.64 8.81
CA LEU A 25 13.55 22.62 9.49
C LEU A 25 12.90 22.08 10.76
N ASN A 26 13.19 20.85 11.19
CA ASN A 26 12.51 20.14 12.27
C ASN A 26 10.97 20.15 12.12
N ALA A 27 10.48 20.18 10.89
CA ALA A 27 9.07 20.14 10.57
C ALA A 27 8.55 18.69 10.47
N ALA A 28 7.21 18.52 10.54
CA ALA A 28 6.61 17.21 10.36
C ALA A 28 6.92 16.68 8.95
N GLN A 29 7.59 15.53 8.90
CA GLN A 29 7.90 14.84 7.65
C GLN A 29 6.61 14.41 6.94
N PRO A 30 6.43 14.68 5.64
CA PRO A 30 5.29 14.14 4.91
C PRO A 30 5.41 12.62 4.73
N VAL A 31 4.29 11.97 4.53
CA VAL A 31 4.29 10.66 3.87
C VAL A 31 4.35 10.96 2.39
N ALA A 32 5.54 10.87 1.80
CA ALA A 32 5.73 11.09 0.38
C ALA A 32 5.47 9.80 -0.41
N ARG A 33 4.77 9.93 -1.52
CA ARG A 33 4.54 8.87 -2.50
C ARG A 33 4.67 9.42 -3.90
N THR A 34 5.32 8.65 -4.76
CA THR A 34 5.35 8.92 -6.19
C THR A 34 4.31 8.05 -6.87
N LEU A 35 3.45 8.63 -7.68
CA LEU A 35 2.50 7.90 -8.51
C LEU A 35 3.14 7.67 -9.88
N THR A 36 3.55 6.44 -10.13
CA THR A 36 4.25 6.05 -11.35
C THR A 36 3.30 5.63 -12.47
N GLU A 37 3.82 5.58 -13.68
CA GLU A 37 3.18 5.00 -14.86
C GLU A 37 4.01 3.82 -15.34
N ALA A 38 3.34 2.78 -15.84
CA ALA A 38 4.04 1.68 -16.47
C ALA A 38 4.65 2.17 -17.80
N ASP A 39 5.95 2.01 -17.94
CA ASP A 39 6.72 2.32 -19.15
C ASP A 39 7.89 1.35 -19.32
N ALA A 40 8.88 1.71 -20.16
CA ALA A 40 10.06 0.89 -20.37
C ALA A 40 10.98 0.78 -19.13
N ALA A 41 10.88 1.73 -18.19
CA ALA A 41 11.71 1.78 -16.98
C ALA A 41 10.96 1.22 -15.75
N VAL A 42 9.61 1.40 -15.70
CA VAL A 42 8.76 0.97 -14.57
C VAL A 42 7.86 -0.17 -15.03
N PRO A 43 8.05 -1.41 -14.52
CA PRO A 43 7.14 -2.53 -14.81
C PRO A 43 5.69 -2.24 -14.41
N ALA A 44 4.74 -2.78 -15.17
CA ALA A 44 3.30 -2.58 -14.91
C ALA A 44 2.90 -2.98 -13.49
N PHE A 45 3.42 -4.09 -12.99
CA PHE A 45 3.17 -4.56 -11.62
C PHE A 45 3.63 -3.56 -10.56
N GLU A 46 4.80 -2.98 -10.71
CA GLU A 46 5.35 -1.99 -9.78
C GLU A 46 4.49 -0.70 -9.79
N ALA A 47 4.15 -0.23 -10.99
CA ALA A 47 3.26 0.93 -11.13
C ALA A 47 1.86 0.68 -10.54
N ASP A 48 1.35 -0.57 -10.58
CA ASP A 48 0.08 -0.94 -9.93
C ASP A 48 0.20 -0.98 -8.41
N CYS A 49 1.30 -1.47 -7.86
CA CYS A 49 1.58 -1.42 -6.42
C CYS A 49 1.64 0.03 -5.91
N ASP A 50 2.32 0.93 -6.61
CA ASP A 50 2.36 2.36 -6.27
C ASP A 50 0.96 2.98 -6.28
N LEU A 51 0.17 2.69 -7.32
CA LEU A 51 -1.21 3.16 -7.41
C LEU A 51 -2.05 2.66 -6.22
N LEU A 52 -2.01 1.36 -5.92
CA LEU A 52 -2.75 0.78 -4.79
C LEU A 52 -2.30 1.38 -3.46
N GLY A 53 -0.99 1.62 -3.28
CA GLY A 53 -0.45 2.29 -2.10
C GLY A 53 -0.99 3.70 -1.91
N VAL A 54 -1.03 4.50 -2.97
CA VAL A 54 -1.59 5.86 -2.93
C VAL A 54 -3.09 5.85 -2.68
N LEU A 55 -3.85 4.97 -3.36
CA LEU A 55 -5.30 4.83 -3.15
C LEU A 55 -5.63 4.42 -1.71
N SER A 56 -4.88 3.48 -1.14
CA SER A 56 -5.05 3.05 0.25
C SER A 56 -4.82 4.21 1.23
N LEU A 57 -3.76 5.01 1.03
CA LEU A 57 -3.48 6.20 1.85
C LEU A 57 -4.56 7.28 1.74
N LEU A 58 -5.10 7.51 0.54
CA LEU A 58 -6.18 8.48 0.34
C LEU A 58 -7.48 8.05 1.03
N ARG A 59 -7.76 6.74 1.10
CA ARG A 59 -8.99 6.19 1.70
C ARG A 59 -8.92 6.06 3.22
N HIS A 60 -7.82 5.52 3.72
CA HIS A 60 -7.67 5.19 5.14
C HIS A 60 -6.89 6.23 5.92
N GLY A 61 -6.36 7.21 5.22
CA GLY A 61 -5.48 8.21 5.80
C GLY A 61 -4.09 7.65 6.10
N ASN A 62 -3.28 8.50 6.64
CA ASN A 62 -1.99 8.15 7.19
C ASN A 62 -2.18 7.76 8.67
N HIS A 63 -1.63 6.63 9.11
CA HIS A 63 -1.67 6.19 10.51
C HIS A 63 -1.12 7.24 11.49
N ASP A 64 -0.30 8.19 11.01
CA ASP A 64 0.12 9.37 11.75
C ASP A 64 -0.58 10.63 11.19
N ALA A 65 -1.71 11.01 11.77
CA ALA A 65 -2.50 12.18 11.36
C ALA A 65 -1.74 13.53 11.43
N LYS A 66 -0.55 13.55 12.02
CA LYS A 66 0.33 14.73 12.08
C LYS A 66 1.21 14.89 10.85
N ARG A 67 1.31 13.85 10.03
CA ARG A 67 2.17 13.86 8.83
C ARG A 67 1.32 14.11 7.59
N PRO A 68 1.54 15.18 6.84
CA PRO A 68 0.81 15.44 5.60
C PRO A 68 1.16 14.41 4.53
N LEU A 69 0.19 14.04 3.69
CA LEU A 69 0.43 13.22 2.51
C LEU A 69 0.89 14.12 1.36
N LEU A 70 2.03 13.77 0.77
CA LEU A 70 2.57 14.39 -0.44
C LEU A 70 2.54 13.35 -1.56
N ILE A 71 1.79 13.64 -2.63
CA ILE A 71 1.74 12.82 -3.84
C ILE A 71 2.48 13.57 -4.95
N ALA A 72 3.60 13.03 -5.39
CA ALA A 72 4.32 13.52 -6.56
C ALA A 72 3.91 12.70 -7.77
N CYS A 73 3.50 13.35 -8.86
CA CYS A 73 2.95 12.67 -10.03
C CYS A 73 3.22 13.44 -11.33
N THR A 74 3.01 12.77 -12.46
CA THR A 74 3.01 13.37 -13.79
C THR A 74 1.57 13.64 -14.27
N PRO A 75 1.35 14.45 -15.31
CA PRO A 75 0.01 14.59 -15.92
C PRO A 75 -0.58 13.25 -16.39
N GLY A 76 0.24 12.35 -16.90
CA GLY A 76 -0.18 11.03 -17.35
C GLY A 76 -0.64 10.16 -16.17
N SER A 77 0.17 10.05 -15.08
CA SER A 77 -0.21 9.28 -13.90
C SER A 77 -1.45 9.86 -13.21
N LEU A 78 -1.64 11.18 -13.22
CA LEU A 78 -2.84 11.82 -12.68
C LEU A 78 -4.11 11.43 -13.45
N THR A 79 -4.00 11.22 -14.76
CA THR A 79 -5.13 10.82 -15.63
C THR A 79 -5.22 9.30 -15.82
N ARG A 80 -4.27 8.54 -15.28
CA ARG A 80 -4.27 7.07 -15.33
C ARG A 80 -5.60 6.51 -14.85
N ARG A 81 -6.11 5.51 -15.57
CA ARG A 81 -7.31 4.79 -15.15
C ARG A 81 -7.01 3.94 -13.92
N SER A 82 -7.90 4.02 -12.97
CA SER A 82 -7.83 3.30 -11.69
C SER A 82 -9.21 2.76 -11.33
N PRO A 83 -9.34 1.75 -10.45
CA PRO A 83 -10.64 1.35 -9.94
C PRO A 83 -11.37 2.57 -9.36
N ALA A 84 -12.64 2.73 -9.68
CA ALA A 84 -13.44 3.82 -9.13
C ALA A 84 -13.48 3.76 -7.59
N PRO A 85 -13.66 4.90 -6.87
CA PRO A 85 -13.64 4.92 -5.40
C PRO A 85 -14.58 3.89 -4.75
N GLU A 86 -15.71 3.60 -5.36
CA GLU A 86 -16.69 2.63 -4.87
C GLU A 86 -16.25 1.18 -5.09
N ALA A 87 -15.46 0.92 -6.14
CA ALA A 87 -14.90 -0.40 -6.44
C ALA A 87 -13.72 -0.73 -5.52
N THR A 88 -12.85 0.25 -5.25
CA THR A 88 -11.69 0.11 -4.37
C THR A 88 -12.10 -0.40 -2.98
N ALA A 89 -13.22 0.09 -2.43
CA ALA A 89 -13.71 -0.32 -1.11
C ALA A 89 -13.99 -1.81 -0.98
N LYS A 90 -14.37 -2.48 -2.07
CA LYS A 90 -14.72 -3.92 -2.08
C LYS A 90 -13.50 -4.83 -2.25
N ALA A 91 -12.40 -4.27 -2.70
CA ALA A 91 -11.16 -4.99 -3.00
C ALA A 91 -10.11 -4.84 -1.86
N GLU A 92 -10.56 -4.59 -0.63
CA GLU A 92 -9.70 -4.41 0.52
C GLU A 92 -10.09 -5.33 1.68
N ILE A 93 -9.08 -5.79 2.43
CA ILE A 93 -9.24 -6.42 3.74
C ILE A 93 -8.54 -5.52 4.76
N ILE A 94 -9.20 -5.25 5.87
CA ILE A 94 -8.60 -4.53 6.99
C ILE A 94 -8.42 -5.50 8.15
N VAL A 95 -7.21 -5.57 8.70
CA VAL A 95 -6.87 -6.34 9.89
C VAL A 95 -6.43 -5.38 10.98
N ARG A 96 -6.96 -5.51 12.19
CA ARG A 96 -6.58 -4.67 13.33
C ARG A 96 -6.13 -5.51 14.51
N LYS A 97 -5.24 -4.95 15.30
CA LYS A 97 -4.83 -5.51 16.58
C LYS A 97 -6.06 -5.70 17.47
N GLY A 98 -6.15 -6.86 18.12
CA GLY A 98 -7.26 -7.24 19.02
C GLY A 98 -8.48 -7.84 18.31
N GLU A 99 -8.55 -7.80 16.98
CA GLU A 99 -9.63 -8.45 16.23
C GLU A 99 -9.45 -9.97 16.16
N LYS A 100 -10.55 -10.67 15.96
CA LYS A 100 -10.52 -12.12 15.74
C LYS A 100 -10.25 -12.42 14.28
N LEU A 101 -9.32 -13.32 14.04
CA LEU A 101 -8.89 -13.74 12.72
C LEU A 101 -8.75 -15.27 12.67
N ALA A 102 -9.65 -15.93 11.92
CA ALA A 102 -9.51 -17.36 11.64
C ALA A 102 -8.39 -17.54 10.60
N LEU A 103 -7.18 -17.89 11.06
CA LEU A 103 -5.95 -17.86 10.27
C LEU A 103 -6.05 -18.64 8.95
N GLN A 104 -6.62 -19.84 8.98
CA GLN A 104 -6.74 -20.69 7.79
C GLN A 104 -7.73 -20.11 6.77
N ASP A 105 -8.87 -19.60 7.23
CA ASP A 105 -9.86 -18.95 6.36
C ASP A 105 -9.31 -17.67 5.75
N PHE A 106 -8.53 -16.93 6.53
CA PHE A 106 -7.87 -15.73 6.07
C PHE A 106 -6.80 -16.02 5.01
N ALA A 107 -5.95 -17.03 5.24
CA ALA A 107 -4.96 -17.47 4.25
C ALA A 107 -5.63 -17.98 2.96
N LYS A 108 -6.72 -18.73 3.08
CA LYS A 108 -7.51 -19.16 1.94
C LYS A 108 -8.07 -17.98 1.15
N ARG A 109 -8.59 -16.96 1.84
CA ARG A 109 -9.08 -15.73 1.22
C ARG A 109 -7.99 -14.96 0.50
N LEU A 110 -6.78 -14.87 1.08
CA LEU A 110 -5.63 -14.25 0.41
C LEU A 110 -5.30 -14.98 -0.91
N ALA A 111 -5.31 -16.32 -0.91
CA ALA A 111 -5.02 -17.09 -2.12
C ALA A 111 -6.14 -17.04 -3.16
N GLU A 112 -7.39 -17.32 -2.76
CA GLU A 112 -8.50 -17.54 -3.70
C GLU A 112 -9.16 -16.24 -4.17
N ASP A 113 -9.36 -15.28 -3.25
CA ASP A 113 -10.07 -14.02 -3.57
C ASP A 113 -9.09 -12.91 -3.97
N PHE A 114 -7.89 -12.91 -3.38
CA PHE A 114 -6.89 -11.84 -3.58
C PHE A 114 -5.72 -12.27 -4.47
N GLY A 115 -5.62 -13.54 -4.85
CA GLY A 115 -4.59 -14.04 -5.76
C GLY A 115 -3.16 -13.95 -5.21
N TYR A 116 -3.00 -13.88 -3.88
CA TYR A 116 -1.68 -13.86 -3.25
C TYR A 116 -1.03 -15.24 -3.32
N ALA A 117 0.27 -15.27 -3.63
CA ALA A 117 1.05 -16.49 -3.68
C ALA A 117 1.45 -16.97 -2.28
N HIS A 118 1.27 -18.27 -2.00
CA HIS A 118 1.76 -18.90 -0.77
C HIS A 118 3.22 -19.31 -0.95
N GLU A 119 4.11 -18.68 -0.20
CA GLU A 119 5.55 -18.93 -0.26
C GLU A 119 6.13 -19.37 1.07
N ALA A 120 7.34 -19.94 1.06
CA ALA A 120 8.05 -20.33 2.28
C ALA A 120 8.54 -19.10 3.07
N LEU A 121 8.92 -18.05 2.37
CA LEU A 121 9.29 -16.72 2.88
C LEU A 121 8.49 -15.67 2.12
N CYS A 122 8.11 -14.61 2.83
CA CYS A 122 7.40 -13.48 2.25
C CYS A 122 8.42 -12.39 1.90
N GLU A 123 8.78 -12.27 0.62
CA GLU A 123 9.85 -11.40 0.13
C GLU A 123 9.39 -10.37 -0.90
N GLN A 124 8.29 -10.67 -1.63
CA GLN A 124 7.76 -9.83 -2.69
C GLN A 124 6.31 -9.40 -2.42
N PRO A 125 5.87 -8.21 -2.91
CA PRO A 125 4.47 -7.82 -2.85
C PRO A 125 3.56 -8.87 -3.52
N GLY A 126 2.44 -9.19 -2.86
CA GLY A 126 1.51 -10.23 -3.31
C GLY A 126 1.83 -11.63 -2.80
N GLU A 127 2.78 -11.77 -1.89
CA GLU A 127 3.11 -13.04 -1.22
C GLU A 127 2.57 -13.10 0.20
N TYR A 128 2.35 -14.32 0.69
CA TYR A 128 2.14 -14.60 2.09
C TYR A 128 2.80 -15.92 2.50
N ALA A 129 3.17 -16.03 3.79
CA ALA A 129 3.76 -17.23 4.39
C ALA A 129 3.05 -17.57 5.70
N LEU A 130 2.86 -18.87 5.95
CA LEU A 130 2.24 -19.39 7.18
C LEU A 130 3.25 -20.17 7.99
N ARG A 131 3.37 -19.86 9.29
CA ARG A 131 4.24 -20.57 10.24
C ARG A 131 3.58 -20.68 11.60
N GLY A 132 2.90 -21.80 11.86
CA GLY A 132 2.18 -22.00 13.11
C GLY A 132 1.06 -20.97 13.29
N GLY A 133 1.15 -20.14 14.32
CA GLY A 133 0.21 -19.05 14.61
C GLY A 133 0.60 -17.70 14.01
N ILE A 134 1.54 -17.67 13.06
CA ILE A 134 2.07 -16.46 12.45
C ILE A 134 1.73 -16.48 10.96
N LEU A 135 1.22 -15.36 10.45
CA LEU A 135 1.06 -15.11 9.03
C LEU A 135 1.89 -13.88 8.66
N ASP A 136 2.84 -14.08 7.77
CA ASP A 136 3.55 -12.99 7.10
C ASP A 136 2.83 -12.68 5.79
N VAL A 137 2.56 -11.41 5.50
CA VAL A 137 1.93 -10.98 4.24
C VAL A 137 2.62 -9.72 3.72
N TYR A 138 2.87 -9.67 2.42
CA TYR A 138 3.37 -8.48 1.75
C TYR A 138 2.25 -7.86 0.90
N PRO A 139 1.49 -6.90 1.46
CA PRO A 139 0.41 -6.29 0.71
C PRO A 139 0.91 -5.55 -0.53
N LEU A 140 0.16 -5.61 -1.63
CA LEU A 140 0.47 -4.88 -2.87
C LEU A 140 0.52 -3.36 -2.67
N ASN A 141 -0.21 -2.86 -1.68
CA ASN A 141 -0.30 -1.43 -1.34
C ASN A 141 0.69 -0.99 -0.24
N ALA A 142 1.59 -1.86 0.22
CA ALA A 142 2.54 -1.57 1.29
C ALA A 142 3.98 -1.55 0.77
N GLN A 143 4.85 -0.82 1.47
CA GLN A 143 6.29 -0.78 1.17
C GLN A 143 7.08 -1.88 1.88
N MET A 144 6.47 -2.53 2.87
CA MET A 144 7.08 -3.59 3.66
C MET A 144 6.05 -4.69 3.94
N PRO A 145 6.49 -5.95 4.04
CA PRO A 145 5.65 -7.02 4.55
C PRO A 145 5.33 -6.81 6.03
N VAL A 146 4.21 -7.40 6.47
CA VAL A 146 3.75 -7.32 7.85
C VAL A 146 3.57 -8.72 8.41
N ARG A 147 4.14 -8.95 9.57
CA ARG A 147 3.95 -10.15 10.39
C ARG A 147 2.74 -9.99 11.29
N ILE A 148 1.79 -10.88 11.15
CA ILE A 148 0.58 -10.96 11.96
C ILE A 148 0.76 -12.09 12.94
N ASP A 149 0.94 -11.78 14.22
CA ASP A 149 1.02 -12.79 15.29
C ASP A 149 -0.37 -12.97 15.90
N LEU A 150 -0.76 -14.23 16.08
CA LEU A 150 -2.03 -14.56 16.72
C LEU A 150 -1.80 -15.27 18.05
N PHE A 151 -2.58 -14.89 19.05
CA PHE A 151 -2.78 -15.68 20.26
C PHE A 151 -4.16 -16.34 20.21
N GLY A 152 -4.19 -17.65 19.93
CA GLY A 152 -5.42 -18.35 19.57
C GLY A 152 -5.97 -17.86 18.23
N ASP A 153 -7.14 -17.22 18.26
CA ASP A 153 -7.81 -16.60 17.11
C ASP A 153 -7.76 -15.07 17.14
N THR A 154 -7.00 -14.47 18.06
CA THR A 154 -6.96 -13.02 18.23
C THR A 154 -5.63 -12.46 17.74
N VAL A 155 -5.68 -11.39 16.95
CA VAL A 155 -4.49 -10.67 16.47
C VAL A 155 -3.80 -9.99 17.65
N GLU A 156 -2.65 -10.52 18.05
CA GLU A 156 -1.86 -10.01 19.18
C GLU A 156 -1.00 -8.83 18.75
N SER A 157 -0.32 -8.94 17.60
CA SER A 157 0.52 -7.88 17.07
C SER A 157 0.55 -7.85 15.55
N LEU A 158 0.81 -6.66 15.00
CA LEU A 158 1.05 -6.40 13.58
C LEU A 158 2.40 -5.70 13.48
N ARG A 159 3.41 -6.38 12.90
CA ARG A 159 4.78 -5.87 12.88
C ARG A 159 5.33 -5.82 11.45
N PRO A 160 5.55 -4.62 10.87
CA PRO A 160 6.33 -4.50 9.66
C PRO A 160 7.70 -5.15 9.84
N PHE A 161 8.23 -5.75 8.79
CA PHE A 161 9.56 -6.35 8.84
C PHE A 161 10.31 -6.17 7.51
N ASP A 162 11.63 -6.14 7.61
CA ASP A 162 12.52 -6.11 6.43
C ASP A 162 12.52 -7.50 5.75
N PRO A 163 12.10 -7.61 4.48
CA PRO A 163 12.02 -8.89 3.77
C PRO A 163 13.37 -9.58 3.60
N ALA A 164 14.48 -8.83 3.49
CA ALA A 164 15.82 -9.39 3.32
C ALA A 164 16.38 -9.98 4.63
N THR A 165 16.14 -9.31 5.76
CA THR A 165 16.69 -9.74 7.08
C THR A 165 15.67 -10.47 7.93
N GLN A 166 14.38 -10.41 7.57
CA GLN A 166 13.23 -10.97 8.31
C GLN A 166 13.06 -10.37 9.72
N ARG A 167 13.67 -9.21 9.99
CA ARG A 167 13.60 -8.53 11.29
C ARG A 167 12.46 -7.54 11.32
N SER A 168 11.67 -7.60 12.38
CA SER A 168 10.55 -6.66 12.58
C SER A 168 11.05 -5.26 12.95
N GLU A 169 10.37 -4.24 12.41
CA GLU A 169 10.63 -2.82 12.60
C GLU A 169 9.40 -2.13 13.18
N GLY A 170 9.27 -2.15 14.50
CA GLY A 170 8.16 -1.50 15.18
C GLY A 170 6.87 -2.32 15.19
N GLU A 171 5.75 -1.65 15.46
CA GLU A 171 4.40 -2.22 15.53
C GLU A 171 3.40 -1.22 14.96
N VAL A 172 2.34 -1.73 14.34
CA VAL A 172 1.21 -0.93 13.81
C VAL A 172 -0.11 -1.45 14.36
N ASP A 173 -1.13 -0.58 14.44
CA ASP A 173 -2.44 -0.95 15.00
C ASP A 173 -3.38 -1.56 13.95
N GLY A 174 -3.07 -1.39 12.68
CA GLY A 174 -3.90 -1.87 11.58
C GLY A 174 -3.11 -2.08 10.30
N LEU A 175 -3.64 -2.94 9.45
CA LEU A 175 -3.11 -3.30 8.15
C LEU A 175 -4.25 -3.30 7.13
N VAL A 176 -4.04 -2.64 5.99
CA VAL A 176 -4.90 -2.72 4.82
C VAL A 176 -4.23 -3.57 3.77
N ILE A 177 -4.93 -4.56 3.24
CA ILE A 177 -4.46 -5.45 2.19
C ILE A 177 -5.37 -5.26 0.99
N CYS A 178 -4.81 -4.88 -0.15
CA CYS A 178 -5.54 -4.69 -1.39
C CYS A 178 -5.44 -5.92 -2.29
N ALA A 179 -6.53 -6.24 -2.98
CA ALA A 179 -6.50 -7.19 -4.10
C ALA A 179 -5.75 -6.58 -5.30
N PRO A 180 -5.14 -7.41 -6.18
CA PRO A 180 -4.63 -6.96 -7.46
C PRO A 180 -5.71 -6.25 -8.28
N ARG A 181 -5.30 -5.43 -9.24
CA ARG A 181 -6.23 -4.87 -10.20
C ARG A 181 -6.87 -5.98 -11.03
N ASP A 182 -8.19 -5.89 -11.19
CA ASP A 182 -8.90 -6.74 -12.14
C ASP A 182 -8.85 -6.11 -13.53
N ASP A 183 -7.98 -6.60 -14.38
CA ASP A 183 -7.84 -6.16 -15.77
C ASP A 183 -8.93 -6.75 -16.70
N SER A 184 -9.88 -7.51 -16.16
CA SER A 184 -10.99 -8.10 -16.94
C SER A 184 -11.97 -7.08 -17.52
N GLY A 185 -11.81 -5.79 -17.18
CA GLY A 185 -12.66 -4.70 -17.66
C GLY A 185 -14.07 -4.66 -17.04
N SER A 186 -14.31 -5.48 -16.02
CA SER A 186 -15.60 -5.55 -15.32
C SER A 186 -15.74 -4.53 -14.19
N ALA A 187 -14.64 -4.00 -13.67
CA ALA A 187 -14.66 -2.98 -12.63
C ALA A 187 -14.94 -1.58 -13.21
N LEU A 188 -15.78 -0.80 -12.51
CA LEU A 188 -15.92 0.61 -12.79
C LEU A 188 -14.56 1.30 -12.64
N GLU A 189 -14.09 1.91 -13.73
CA GLU A 189 -12.83 2.64 -13.74
C GLU A 189 -13.07 4.14 -13.81
N ALA A 190 -12.17 4.89 -13.17
CA ALA A 190 -12.16 6.35 -13.19
C ALA A 190 -10.71 6.85 -13.34
N PRO A 191 -10.48 8.07 -13.84
CA PRO A 191 -9.16 8.69 -13.75
C PRO A 191 -8.74 8.86 -12.29
N PHE A 192 -7.46 8.69 -11.99
CA PHE A 192 -6.92 8.77 -10.62
C PHE A 192 -7.32 10.06 -9.90
N PHE A 193 -7.36 11.20 -10.59
CA PHE A 193 -7.72 12.47 -9.95
C PHE A 193 -9.12 12.48 -9.29
N ARG A 194 -10.00 11.53 -9.64
CA ARG A 194 -11.31 11.37 -8.99
C ARG A 194 -11.24 10.90 -7.54
N HIS A 195 -10.09 10.38 -7.12
CA HIS A 195 -9.82 9.98 -5.73
C HIS A 195 -9.30 11.12 -4.86
N LEU A 196 -8.88 12.21 -5.48
CA LEU A 196 -8.37 13.37 -4.74
C LEU A 196 -9.51 14.14 -4.08
N PRO A 197 -9.32 14.66 -2.87
CA PRO A 197 -10.26 15.57 -2.27
C PRO A 197 -10.37 16.87 -3.12
N PRO A 198 -11.52 17.56 -3.09
CA PRO A 198 -11.77 18.70 -3.98
C PRO A 198 -10.87 19.91 -3.73
N ASP A 199 -10.15 19.93 -2.61
CA ASP A 199 -9.22 20.96 -2.15
C ASP A 199 -7.73 20.51 -2.18
N ALA A 200 -7.42 19.40 -2.88
CA ALA A 200 -6.08 18.83 -3.00
C ALA A 200 -5.10 19.69 -3.80
#